data_7ac4b2775f1824add50d60087b51ed45
#
_entry.id   7ac4b2775f1824add50d60087b51ed45
#
_cell.length_a   1.000
_cell.length_b   1.000
_cell.length_c   1.000
_cell.angle_alpha   90.00
_cell.angle_beta   90.00
_cell.angle_gamma   90.00
#
_symmetry.space_group_name_H-M   'P 1'
#
loop_
_entity.id
_entity.type
_entity.pdbx_description
1 polymer ?
#
loop_
_entity_poly.entity_id
_entity_poly.type
_entity_poly.pdbx_seq_one_letter_code
_entity_poly.pdbx_strand_id
1 'polypeptide(L)'
;ISDAGVLKRLDASLIGGGLVLQVVSNTQTSGASTTASSFEFATNCPTLNITPAATSSKILLIAAFGSVENSGGTGIVTIFRDSTNLGDSSNGFMFIQPDGTTYAGGGTNFLDSPSTTSQVTYQIRIMNSGGTFDFGRANTRSTLTAIEIGA
;
A
#
# COMPACT_ATOMS: atom_id res chain seq x y z
N ILE A 1 -30.92 -20.86 -16.81
CA ILE A 1 -32.15 -21.50 -17.35
C ILE A 1 -33.21 -20.42 -17.36
N SER A 2 -33.77 -20.08 -18.50
CA SER A 2 -34.88 -19.15 -18.61
C SER A 2 -36.16 -19.89 -18.31
N ASP A 3 -36.91 -19.45 -17.33
CA ASP A 3 -38.28 -19.84 -17.11
C ASP A 3 -39.16 -18.81 -17.83
N ALA A 4 -39.91 -19.23 -18.81
CA ALA A 4 -40.81 -18.41 -19.63
C ALA A 4 -40.16 -17.17 -20.31
N GLY A 5 -38.94 -17.28 -20.77
CA GLY A 5 -38.25 -16.19 -21.49
C GLY A 5 -37.82 -14.97 -20.65
N VAL A 6 -37.98 -15.03 -19.35
CA VAL A 6 -37.51 -13.96 -18.45
C VAL A 6 -36.08 -14.23 -18.02
N LEU A 7 -35.15 -13.38 -18.42
CA LEU A 7 -33.79 -13.37 -17.90
C LEU A 7 -33.86 -13.05 -16.40
N LYS A 8 -33.78 -14.05 -15.55
CA LYS A 8 -33.59 -13.85 -14.12
C LYS A 8 -32.21 -13.26 -13.89
N ARG A 9 -32.17 -12.13 -13.20
CA ARG A 9 -30.93 -11.51 -12.75
C ARG A 9 -30.17 -12.57 -11.93
N LEU A 10 -28.95 -12.91 -12.34
CA LEU A 10 -28.11 -13.79 -11.54
C LEU A 10 -27.81 -13.05 -10.22
N ASP A 11 -28.18 -13.67 -9.10
CA ASP A 11 -27.81 -13.11 -7.81
C ASP A 11 -26.31 -13.19 -7.66
N ALA A 12 -25.66 -12.04 -7.40
CA ALA A 12 -24.22 -11.96 -7.20
C ALA A 12 -23.74 -12.85 -6.06
N SER A 13 -24.61 -13.20 -5.11
CA SER A 13 -24.30 -14.14 -4.03
C SER A 13 -24.05 -15.57 -4.54
N LEU A 14 -24.53 -15.92 -5.74
CA LEU A 14 -24.31 -17.22 -6.41
C LEU A 14 -22.96 -17.31 -7.12
N ILE A 15 -22.26 -16.19 -7.30
CA ILE A 15 -20.95 -16.14 -7.97
C ILE A 15 -19.80 -16.38 -6.96
N GLY A 16 -20.10 -16.86 -5.75
CA GLY A 16 -19.09 -17.13 -4.69
C GLY A 16 -18.08 -15.99 -4.51
N GLY A 17 -17.78 -15.60 -3.32
CA GLY A 17 -17.00 -14.41 -2.91
C GLY A 17 -15.82 -13.99 -3.80
N GLY A 18 -15.39 -12.76 -3.65
CA GLY A 18 -14.23 -12.24 -4.37
C GLY A 18 -14.53 -11.20 -5.45
N LEU A 19 -15.72 -10.57 -5.43
CA LEU A 19 -16.01 -9.44 -6.30
C LEU A 19 -15.12 -8.25 -5.94
N VAL A 20 -14.51 -7.64 -6.93
CA VAL A 20 -13.90 -6.31 -6.76
C VAL A 20 -15.01 -5.29 -6.61
N LEU A 21 -15.09 -4.68 -5.42
CA LEU A 21 -16.14 -3.70 -5.09
C LEU A 21 -15.70 -2.28 -5.42
N GLN A 22 -14.44 -1.94 -5.16
CA GLN A 22 -13.86 -0.66 -5.51
C GLN A 22 -12.34 -0.76 -5.67
N VAL A 23 -11.78 0.19 -6.40
CA VAL A 23 -10.33 0.37 -6.58
C VAL A 23 -10.00 1.84 -6.32
N VAL A 24 -9.07 2.09 -5.42
CA VAL A 24 -8.53 3.42 -5.13
C VAL A 24 -7.03 3.39 -5.34
N SER A 25 -6.49 4.37 -6.05
CA SER A 25 -5.05 4.44 -6.32
C SER A 25 -4.54 5.86 -6.12
N ASN A 26 -3.34 5.98 -5.58
CA ASN A 26 -2.58 7.23 -5.51
C ASN A 26 -1.20 7.02 -6.13
N THR A 27 -0.81 7.94 -6.99
CA THR A 27 0.50 7.97 -7.64
C THR A 27 1.22 9.25 -7.29
N GLN A 28 2.45 9.13 -6.82
CA GLN A 28 3.35 10.26 -6.61
C GLN A 28 4.46 10.24 -7.66
N THR A 29 4.79 11.44 -8.16
CA THR A 29 5.85 11.65 -9.15
C THR A 29 6.99 12.51 -8.61
N SER A 30 6.87 12.95 -7.35
CA SER A 30 7.91 13.68 -6.62
C SER A 30 8.49 12.78 -5.54
N GLY A 31 9.79 12.93 -5.29
CA GLY A 31 10.47 12.16 -4.25
C GLY A 31 10.13 12.63 -2.83
N ALA A 32 10.27 11.72 -1.89
CA ALA A 32 10.26 11.96 -0.43
C ALA A 32 11.63 11.63 0.14
N SER A 33 11.99 12.24 1.25
CA SER A 33 13.28 12.00 1.92
C SER A 33 13.07 11.93 3.43
N THR A 34 13.84 11.09 4.11
CA THR A 34 13.85 11.00 5.56
C THR A 34 15.24 10.74 6.13
N THR A 35 15.47 11.26 7.33
CA THR A 35 16.58 10.90 8.23
C THR A 35 16.05 10.35 9.55
N ALA A 36 14.73 10.17 9.66
CA ALA A 36 14.08 9.74 10.90
C ALA A 36 14.39 8.25 11.19
N SER A 37 14.70 7.96 12.44
CA SER A 37 14.97 6.61 12.94
C SER A 37 13.69 5.85 13.35
N SER A 38 12.52 6.42 13.08
CA SER A 38 11.22 5.80 13.26
C SER A 38 10.36 6.03 12.03
N PHE A 39 9.40 5.14 11.77
CA PHE A 39 8.51 5.26 10.62
C PHE A 39 7.72 6.57 10.65
N GLU A 40 7.90 7.38 9.62
CA GLU A 40 7.16 8.62 9.42
C GLU A 40 6.48 8.66 8.04
N PHE A 41 5.43 9.47 7.94
CA PHE A 41 4.84 9.86 6.66
C PHE A 41 5.61 11.07 6.13
N ALA A 42 6.57 10.83 5.25
CA ALA A 42 7.25 11.92 4.57
C ALA A 42 6.37 12.48 3.43
N THR A 43 6.44 13.79 3.23
CA THR A 43 5.74 14.45 2.11
C THR A 43 6.08 13.76 0.79
N ASN A 44 5.08 13.55 -0.05
CA ASN A 44 5.17 12.81 -1.33
C ASN A 44 5.28 11.27 -1.19
N CYS A 45 5.15 10.67 -0.02
CA CYS A 45 4.83 9.26 0.05
C CYS A 45 3.37 9.03 -0.37
N PRO A 46 3.06 7.99 -1.16
CA PRO A 46 1.69 7.66 -1.52
C PRO A 46 0.80 7.41 -0.29
N THR A 47 -0.39 8.02 -0.31
CA THR A 47 -1.44 7.82 0.70
C THR A 47 -2.81 7.76 0.01
N LEU A 48 -3.71 6.94 0.51
CA LEU A 48 -5.08 6.84 0.01
C LEU A 48 -6.07 6.52 1.14
N ASN A 49 -7.31 6.89 0.91
CA ASN A 49 -8.43 6.58 1.80
C ASN A 49 -9.38 5.63 1.10
N ILE A 50 -9.90 4.65 1.83
CA ILE A 50 -10.92 3.72 1.35
C ILE A 50 -11.93 3.47 2.47
N THR A 51 -13.22 3.37 2.08
CA THR A 51 -14.29 3.03 3.03
C THR A 51 -14.83 1.66 2.63
N PRO A 52 -14.50 0.59 3.39
CA PRO A 52 -14.96 -0.74 3.05
C PRO A 52 -16.49 -0.86 3.09
N ALA A 53 -17.08 -1.57 2.14
CA ALA A 53 -18.53 -1.77 2.04
C ALA A 53 -19.06 -2.71 3.13
N ALA A 54 -18.23 -3.62 3.64
CA ALA A 54 -18.59 -4.55 4.71
C ALA A 54 -17.41 -4.81 5.64
N THR A 55 -17.69 -5.20 6.89
CA THR A 55 -16.66 -5.58 7.87
C THR A 55 -15.92 -6.88 7.47
N SER A 56 -16.52 -7.71 6.61
CA SER A 56 -15.91 -8.92 6.04
C SER A 56 -15.02 -8.63 4.83
N SER A 57 -15.11 -7.45 4.21
CA SER A 57 -14.31 -7.09 3.05
C SER A 57 -12.81 -7.20 3.35
N LYS A 58 -12.06 -7.64 2.33
CA LYS A 58 -10.59 -7.65 2.32
C LYS A 58 -10.08 -6.53 1.42
N ILE A 59 -8.95 -5.97 1.78
CA ILE A 59 -8.29 -4.92 0.98
C ILE A 59 -6.95 -5.46 0.48
N LEU A 60 -6.87 -5.72 -0.83
CA LEU A 60 -5.59 -6.04 -1.46
C LEU A 60 -4.84 -4.74 -1.73
N LEU A 61 -3.72 -4.57 -1.05
CA LEU A 61 -2.78 -3.48 -1.28
C LEU A 61 -1.73 -3.91 -2.29
N ILE A 62 -1.48 -3.06 -3.28
CA ILE A 62 -0.38 -3.21 -4.25
C ILE A 62 0.41 -1.92 -4.23
N ALA A 63 1.70 -2.01 -3.94
CA ALA A 63 2.59 -0.85 -3.90
C ALA A 63 3.78 -1.04 -4.84
N ALA A 64 4.11 0.02 -5.59
CA ALA A 64 5.37 0.15 -6.31
C ALA A 64 6.14 1.33 -5.69
N PHE A 65 7.40 1.10 -5.37
CA PHE A 65 8.18 2.04 -4.58
C PHE A 65 9.05 2.99 -5.41
N GLY A 66 8.97 2.90 -6.74
CA GLY A 66 9.83 3.72 -7.60
C GLY A 66 11.33 3.45 -7.36
N SER A 67 12.17 4.42 -7.69
CA SER A 67 13.59 4.35 -7.33
C SER A 67 13.80 4.85 -5.90
N VAL A 68 14.54 4.13 -5.10
CA VAL A 68 14.99 4.55 -3.78
C VAL A 68 16.50 4.68 -3.77
N GLU A 69 17.00 5.62 -2.97
CA GLU A 69 18.43 5.78 -2.68
C GLU A 69 18.64 5.76 -1.18
N ASN A 70 19.66 5.05 -0.74
CA ASN A 70 20.10 5.06 0.64
C ASN A 70 21.59 5.40 0.71
N SER A 71 21.95 6.43 1.49
CA SER A 71 23.31 6.94 1.64
C SER A 71 23.95 6.59 2.98
N GLY A 72 23.33 5.70 3.76
CA GLY A 72 23.84 5.25 5.05
C GLY A 72 22.76 4.68 5.93
N GLY A 73 23.13 3.86 6.90
CA GLY A 73 22.19 3.15 7.76
C GLY A 73 21.33 2.16 7.00
N THR A 74 20.18 1.82 7.55
CA THR A 74 19.18 0.96 6.91
C THR A 74 17.95 1.77 6.57
N GLY A 75 17.68 1.97 5.27
CA GLY A 75 16.46 2.56 4.77
C GLY A 75 15.35 1.52 4.71
N ILE A 76 14.16 1.83 5.22
CA ILE A 76 13.05 0.90 5.36
C ILE A 76 11.77 1.53 4.84
N VAL A 77 10.99 0.73 4.11
CA VAL A 77 9.68 1.10 3.58
C VAL A 77 8.61 0.17 4.14
N THR A 78 7.51 0.73 4.59
CA THR A 78 6.35 -0.05 5.08
C THR A 78 5.04 0.60 4.68
N ILE A 79 3.93 -0.10 4.90
CA ILE A 79 2.57 0.42 4.73
C ILE A 79 1.91 0.47 6.10
N PHE A 80 1.30 1.59 6.42
CA PHE A 80 0.44 1.75 7.60
C PHE A 80 -1.02 1.77 7.18
N ARG A 81 -1.88 1.14 7.98
CA ARG A 81 -3.31 1.43 8.04
C ARG A 81 -3.55 2.29 9.26
N ASP A 82 -3.93 3.54 9.05
CA ASP A 82 -4.06 4.52 10.13
C ASP A 82 -2.78 4.61 10.98
N SER A 83 -2.80 4.11 12.21
CA SER A 83 -1.65 4.03 13.12
C SER A 83 -0.98 2.65 13.16
N THR A 84 -1.53 1.65 12.48
CA THR A 84 -1.05 0.26 12.53
C THR A 84 -0.05 -0.01 11.41
N ASN A 85 1.17 -0.41 11.75
CA ASN A 85 2.14 -0.93 10.78
C ASN A 85 1.70 -2.32 10.30
N LEU A 86 1.54 -2.50 9.00
CA LEU A 86 1.15 -3.77 8.38
C LEU A 86 2.34 -4.65 8.02
N GLY A 87 3.53 -4.08 7.98
CA GLY A 87 4.78 -4.82 7.75
C GLY A 87 5.45 -5.24 9.06
N ASP A 88 6.64 -5.79 8.94
CA ASP A 88 7.47 -6.08 10.12
C ASP A 88 7.84 -4.80 10.86
N SER A 89 7.86 -4.85 12.19
CA SER A 89 8.09 -3.68 13.04
C SER A 89 9.49 -3.07 12.88
N SER A 90 10.46 -3.86 12.44
CA SER A 90 11.87 -3.46 12.30
C SER A 90 12.30 -3.34 10.83
N ASN A 91 11.75 -4.16 9.93
CA ASN A 91 12.19 -4.28 8.55
C ASN A 91 11.12 -3.86 7.52
N GLY A 92 9.89 -3.54 7.96
CA GLY A 92 8.79 -3.14 7.09
C GLY A 92 8.44 -4.22 6.05
N PHE A 93 8.15 -3.79 4.83
CA PHE A 93 7.98 -4.64 3.65
C PHE A 93 9.23 -4.69 2.77
N MET A 94 10.10 -3.71 2.89
CA MET A 94 11.36 -3.65 2.17
C MET A 94 12.38 -2.89 3.01
N PHE A 95 13.60 -3.37 3.04
CA PHE A 95 14.73 -2.62 3.60
C PHE A 95 15.93 -2.64 2.66
N ILE A 96 16.76 -1.60 2.73
CA ILE A 96 18.01 -1.46 2.01
C ILE A 96 19.10 -1.09 3.02
N GLN A 97 20.08 -1.97 3.13
CA GLN A 97 21.27 -1.74 3.93
C GLN A 97 22.45 -1.55 2.99
N PRO A 98 22.91 -0.31 2.78
CA PRO A 98 23.95 -0.04 1.81
C PRO A 98 25.34 -0.37 2.35
N ASP A 99 26.22 -0.80 1.44
CA ASP A 99 27.67 -0.67 1.56
C ASP A 99 28.10 0.50 0.66
N GLY A 100 27.92 1.72 1.18
CA GLY A 100 27.98 2.96 0.40
C GLY A 100 26.61 3.43 -0.11
N THR A 101 26.55 4.27 -1.16
CA THR A 101 25.30 4.72 -1.75
C THR A 101 24.69 3.62 -2.61
N THR A 102 23.49 3.19 -2.27
CA THR A 102 22.77 2.12 -2.97
C THR A 102 21.48 2.63 -3.59
N TYR A 103 21.20 2.22 -4.82
CA TYR A 103 19.96 2.47 -5.53
C TYR A 103 19.19 1.17 -5.73
N ALA A 104 17.89 1.21 -5.52
CA ALA A 104 17.01 0.07 -5.75
C ALA A 104 15.63 0.53 -6.21
N GLY A 105 14.85 -0.41 -6.69
CA GLY A 105 13.42 -0.26 -6.88
C GLY A 105 12.74 -1.47 -6.27
N GLY A 106 11.46 -1.35 -5.95
CA GLY A 106 10.75 -2.44 -5.31
C GLY A 106 9.25 -2.30 -5.36
N GLY A 107 8.59 -3.26 -4.76
CA GLY A 107 7.15 -3.26 -4.60
C GLY A 107 6.72 -4.39 -3.69
N THR A 108 5.49 -4.33 -3.24
CA THR A 108 4.89 -5.36 -2.40
C THR A 108 3.41 -5.48 -2.68
N ASN A 109 2.84 -6.60 -2.27
CA ASN A 109 1.41 -6.77 -2.12
C ASN A 109 1.09 -7.31 -0.73
N PHE A 110 -0.08 -6.97 -0.22
CA PHE A 110 -0.54 -7.41 1.09
C PHE A 110 -2.06 -7.43 1.14
N LEU A 111 -2.65 -8.51 1.65
CA LEU A 111 -4.09 -8.63 1.83
C LEU A 111 -4.44 -8.29 3.27
N ASP A 112 -5.03 -7.13 3.48
CA ASP A 112 -5.46 -6.63 4.78
C ASP A 112 -6.92 -6.98 5.08
N SER A 113 -7.23 -7.03 6.38
CA SER A 113 -8.57 -7.27 6.92
C SER A 113 -8.91 -6.15 7.91
N PRO A 114 -9.39 -5.00 7.46
CA PRO A 114 -9.62 -3.85 8.32
C PRO A 114 -10.77 -4.05 9.31
N SER A 115 -11.70 -4.98 9.00
CA SER A 115 -12.85 -5.36 9.85
C SER A 115 -13.72 -4.17 10.28
N THR A 116 -13.87 -3.19 9.40
CA THR A 116 -14.65 -1.96 9.64
C THR A 116 -15.34 -1.50 8.36
N THR A 117 -16.40 -0.72 8.51
CA THR A 117 -17.06 0.05 7.45
C THR A 117 -16.76 1.54 7.55
N SER A 118 -15.93 1.95 8.52
CA SER A 118 -15.42 3.31 8.58
C SER A 118 -14.29 3.51 7.59
N GLN A 119 -14.06 4.75 7.17
CA GLN A 119 -12.92 5.08 6.33
C GLN A 119 -11.62 4.70 7.05
N VAL A 120 -10.70 4.06 6.30
CA VAL A 120 -9.33 3.79 6.71
C VAL A 120 -8.36 4.47 5.77
N THR A 121 -7.21 4.88 6.29
CA THR A 121 -6.13 5.51 5.51
C THR A 121 -4.98 4.55 5.39
N TYR A 122 -4.55 4.26 4.16
CA TYR A 122 -3.31 3.53 3.90
C TYR A 122 -2.23 4.51 3.46
N GLN A 123 -1.04 4.40 4.06
CA GLN A 123 0.09 5.29 3.81
C GLN A 123 1.38 4.49 3.67
N ILE A 124 2.18 4.81 2.66
CA ILE A 124 3.58 4.39 2.66
C ILE A 124 4.32 5.26 3.68
N ARG A 125 5.04 4.62 4.59
CA ARG A 125 5.93 5.27 5.55
C ARG A 125 7.34 4.75 5.40
N ILE A 126 8.29 5.63 5.68
CA ILE A 126 9.71 5.37 5.52
C ILE A 126 10.46 5.72 6.81
N MET A 127 11.61 5.09 7.02
CA MET A 127 12.57 5.44 8.06
C MET A 127 13.99 5.12 7.61
N ASN A 128 14.98 5.66 8.32
CA ASN A 128 16.39 5.30 8.15
C ASN A 128 17.10 5.24 9.51
N SER A 129 17.86 4.19 9.76
CA SER A 129 18.62 4.04 11.01
C SER A 129 19.88 4.93 11.09
N GLY A 130 20.25 5.59 9.99
CA GLY A 130 21.40 6.52 9.93
C GLY A 130 21.65 6.97 8.49
N GLY A 131 21.94 8.26 8.30
CA GLY A 131 22.07 8.87 6.96
C GLY A 131 20.74 9.31 6.37
N THR A 132 20.65 9.38 5.06
CA THR A 132 19.46 9.83 4.32
C THR A 132 18.90 8.69 3.47
N PHE A 133 17.58 8.52 3.52
CA PHE A 133 16.84 7.62 2.65
C PHE A 133 15.88 8.43 1.76
N ASP A 134 16.09 8.35 0.45
CA ASP A 134 15.27 8.99 -0.56
C ASP A 134 14.34 7.96 -1.21
N PHE A 135 13.05 8.27 -1.25
CA PHE A 135 11.98 7.45 -1.81
C PHE A 135 11.39 8.14 -3.05
N GLY A 136 11.18 7.42 -4.15
CA GLY A 136 10.74 8.01 -5.41
C GLY A 136 11.77 8.96 -6.03
N ARG A 137 13.05 8.68 -5.86
CA ARG A 137 14.16 9.51 -6.34
C ARG A 137 14.09 9.75 -7.84
N ALA A 138 14.64 10.91 -8.27
CA ALA A 138 14.65 11.34 -9.68
C ALA A 138 13.24 11.39 -10.30
N ASN A 139 12.22 11.70 -9.49
CA ASN A 139 10.83 11.78 -9.91
C ASN A 139 10.28 10.48 -10.52
N THR A 140 10.83 9.34 -10.12
CA THR A 140 10.26 8.04 -10.47
C THR A 140 8.91 7.86 -9.80
N ARG A 141 8.01 7.17 -10.49
CA ARG A 141 6.64 6.98 -9.99
C ARG A 141 6.63 5.98 -8.85
N SER A 142 5.98 6.38 -7.76
CA SER A 142 5.62 5.50 -6.66
C SER A 142 4.10 5.45 -6.56
N THR A 143 3.54 4.25 -6.43
CA THR A 143 2.09 4.05 -6.38
C THR A 143 1.68 3.24 -5.17
N LEU A 144 0.50 3.53 -4.66
CA LEU A 144 -0.23 2.68 -3.73
C LEU A 144 -1.64 2.50 -4.27
N THR A 145 -2.06 1.24 -4.43
CA THR A 145 -3.40 0.86 -4.90
C THR A 145 -4.05 -0.03 -3.86
N ALA A 146 -5.28 0.27 -3.51
CA ALA A 146 -6.15 -0.54 -2.68
C ALA A 146 -7.31 -1.08 -3.52
N ILE A 147 -7.52 -2.39 -3.49
CA ILE A 147 -8.59 -3.11 -4.17
C ILE A 147 -9.45 -3.77 -3.11
N GLU A 148 -10.69 -3.34 -2.99
CA GLU A 148 -11.64 -4.01 -2.09
C GLU A 148 -12.20 -5.26 -2.73
N ILE A 149 -12.10 -6.35 -1.99
CA ILE A 149 -12.63 -7.67 -2.37
C ILE A 149 -13.76 -8.00 -1.40
N GLY A 150 -14.97 -8.14 -1.93
CA GLY A 150 -16.13 -8.58 -1.17
C GLY A 150 -15.98 -10.05 -0.74
N ALA A 151 -16.39 -10.34 0.49
CA ALA A 151 -16.45 -11.71 1.05
C ALA A 151 -17.87 -12.23 1.06
#